data_a7f520e06e5b7c30efd693a4e83baeda
#
_entry.id   a7f520e06e5b7c30efd693a4e83baeda
#
_cell.length_a   1.000
_cell.length_b   1.000
_cell.length_c   1.000
_cell.angle_alpha   90.00
_cell.angle_beta   90.00
_cell.angle_gamma   90.00
#
_symmetry.space_group_name_H-M   'P 1'
#
loop_
_entity.id
_entity.type
_entity.pdbx_description
1 polymer ?
#
loop_
_entity_poly.entity_id
_entity_poly.type
_entity_poly.pdbx_seq_one_letter_code
_entity_poly.pdbx_strand_id
1 'polypeptide(L)'
;MRGSMIALLALVFLSAGCGQDGGSGTASDAESNGSDSSSAASSGATKEAPEIVAIDTSGKDGVRVRVEIADDTDEMARGLMGRTALAEDAGMLFAYPEERDLSFWMKDTLIPLSIAFMDSEGRIVDIQDMKALDDTPPHYTSAEPAQYALEVNKGFFAERGVEVGNRARLPV
;
A
#
# COMPACT_ATOMS: atom_id res chain seq x y z
N MET A 1 -25.02 -40.54 13.83
CA MET A 1 -26.35 -40.72 13.21
C MET A 1 -26.92 -39.33 12.90
N ARG A 2 -27.39 -39.17 11.64
CA ARG A 2 -28.10 -38.02 11.04
C ARG A 2 -27.13 -36.82 10.75
N GLY A 3 -26.73 -36.47 9.57
CA GLY A 3 -27.33 -36.66 8.24
C GLY A 3 -28.26 -35.51 7.90
N SER A 4 -27.75 -34.46 7.24
CA SER A 4 -28.61 -33.59 6.45
C SER A 4 -27.82 -32.99 5.28
N MET A 5 -28.08 -33.56 4.11
CA MET A 5 -27.82 -33.00 2.78
C MET A 5 -28.94 -32.00 2.47
N ILE A 6 -28.66 -30.85 1.94
CA ILE A 6 -29.57 -30.02 1.13
C ILE A 6 -28.66 -29.35 0.09
N ALA A 7 -28.61 -29.82 -1.09
CA ALA A 7 -29.40 -29.61 -2.32
C ALA A 7 -29.07 -28.28 -3.02
N LEU A 8 -28.43 -28.49 -4.12
CA LEU A 8 -28.14 -27.72 -5.33
C LEU A 8 -29.37 -26.92 -5.84
N LEU A 9 -29.19 -25.66 -6.22
CA LEU A 9 -30.04 -25.01 -7.20
C LEU A 9 -29.20 -24.18 -8.18
N ALA A 10 -29.05 -24.71 -9.37
CA ALA A 10 -28.50 -24.01 -10.53
C ALA A 10 -29.63 -23.17 -11.17
N LEU A 11 -29.37 -21.91 -11.46
CA LEU A 11 -30.20 -21.10 -12.33
C LEU A 11 -29.38 -20.60 -13.51
N VAL A 12 -29.67 -21.20 -14.66
CA VAL A 12 -29.18 -20.79 -15.99
C VAL A 12 -30.15 -19.74 -16.53
N PHE A 13 -29.65 -18.55 -16.87
CA PHE A 13 -30.35 -17.62 -17.77
C PHE A 13 -29.54 -17.40 -19.03
N LEU A 14 -30.07 -17.98 -20.11
CA LEU A 14 -29.69 -17.72 -21.48
C LEU A 14 -30.63 -16.62 -22.01
N SER A 15 -30.10 -15.53 -22.55
CA SER A 15 -30.84 -14.70 -23.48
C SER A 15 -29.88 -14.10 -24.53
N ALA A 16 -30.07 -14.61 -25.74
CA ALA A 16 -29.54 -14.06 -26.97
C ALA A 16 -30.39 -12.88 -27.43
N GLY A 17 -29.76 -11.88 -28.01
CA GLY A 17 -30.43 -10.76 -28.70
C GLY A 17 -29.54 -10.18 -29.75
N CYS A 18 -29.72 -10.61 -31.00
CA CYS A 18 -29.18 -9.96 -32.20
C CYS A 18 -29.97 -8.68 -32.51
N GLY A 19 -29.27 -7.65 -33.01
CA GLY A 19 -29.87 -6.50 -33.65
C GLY A 19 -28.84 -5.78 -34.51
N GLN A 20 -28.90 -6.02 -35.81
CA GLN A 20 -28.15 -5.36 -36.89
C GLN A 20 -29.01 -4.23 -37.46
N ASP A 21 -28.37 -3.13 -37.84
CA ASP A 21 -28.65 -2.20 -38.96
C ASP A 21 -27.72 -1.02 -38.84
N GLY A 22 -26.85 -0.61 -39.79
CA GLY A 22 -27.14 -0.38 -41.19
C GLY A 22 -27.36 1.13 -41.43
N GLY A 23 -26.31 1.88 -41.84
CA GLY A 23 -26.45 3.32 -42.15
C GLY A 23 -25.19 3.93 -42.68
N SER A 24 -25.03 3.86 -44.01
CA SER A 24 -24.02 4.53 -44.84
C SER A 24 -24.37 6.03 -45.02
N GLY A 25 -23.37 6.92 -45.02
CA GLY A 25 -23.56 8.37 -45.31
C GLY A 25 -22.25 9.14 -45.46
N THR A 26 -21.85 9.21 -46.66
CA THR A 26 -20.97 10.07 -47.46
C THR A 26 -20.38 11.38 -46.88
N ALA A 27 -19.15 11.59 -47.30
CA ALA A 27 -18.23 12.71 -47.26
C ALA A 27 -18.80 14.12 -47.50
N SER A 28 -18.16 15.12 -46.90
CA SER A 28 -17.83 16.41 -47.56
C SER A 28 -16.73 17.14 -46.77
N ASP A 29 -15.77 17.59 -47.55
CA ASP A 29 -14.63 18.42 -47.20
C ASP A 29 -15.03 19.81 -46.71
N ALA A 30 -14.28 20.40 -45.80
CA ALA A 30 -13.92 21.81 -45.80
C ALA A 30 -12.80 22.11 -44.80
N GLU A 31 -11.71 22.59 -45.32
CA GLU A 31 -10.59 23.23 -44.63
C GLU A 31 -11.04 24.46 -43.83
N SER A 32 -10.44 24.70 -42.66
CA SER A 32 -9.95 26.03 -42.28
C SER A 32 -9.21 25.98 -40.96
N ASN A 33 -7.92 26.09 -41.00
CA ASN A 33 -7.00 26.99 -40.34
C ASN A 33 -7.48 27.67 -39.05
N GLY A 34 -6.73 27.45 -37.98
CA GLY A 34 -6.85 28.20 -36.73
C GLY A 34 -5.80 27.76 -35.72
N SER A 35 -4.60 28.34 -35.87
CA SER A 35 -3.57 28.36 -34.82
C SER A 35 -4.18 28.84 -33.52
N ASP A 36 -3.93 28.19 -32.40
CA ASP A 36 -3.16 28.80 -31.33
C ASP A 36 -3.19 28.00 -30.04
N SER A 37 -2.04 28.04 -29.41
CA SER A 37 -1.78 27.97 -27.97
C SER A 37 -2.02 26.64 -27.27
N SER A 38 -1.00 25.81 -27.40
CA SER A 38 -0.57 24.95 -26.32
C SER A 38 -0.50 25.74 -25.00
N SER A 39 -1.47 25.53 -24.14
CA SER A 39 -1.28 25.72 -22.72
C SER A 39 -1.07 24.33 -22.11
N ALA A 40 0.13 23.83 -22.24
CA ALA A 40 0.61 22.79 -21.37
C ALA A 40 0.62 23.40 -19.97
N ALA A 41 -0.44 23.16 -19.22
CA ALA A 41 -0.40 23.26 -17.78
C ALA A 41 0.58 22.18 -17.31
N SER A 42 1.86 22.58 -17.27
CA SER A 42 2.85 21.95 -16.43
C SER A 42 2.34 22.08 -15.02
N SER A 43 1.61 21.06 -14.56
CA SER A 43 1.43 20.83 -13.16
C SER A 43 2.83 20.60 -12.60
N GLY A 44 3.44 21.69 -12.16
CA GLY A 44 4.66 21.64 -11.39
C GLY A 44 4.36 20.84 -10.14
N ALA A 45 4.66 19.56 -10.16
CA ALA A 45 4.81 18.80 -8.96
C ALA A 45 5.90 19.50 -8.16
N THR A 46 5.50 20.30 -7.19
CA THR A 46 6.37 20.76 -6.11
C THR A 46 6.90 19.46 -5.52
N LYS A 47 8.17 19.16 -5.76
CA LYS A 47 8.84 17.99 -5.17
C LYS A 47 8.96 18.31 -3.69
N GLU A 48 7.90 17.98 -2.95
CA GLU A 48 7.88 18.05 -1.51
C GLU A 48 9.08 17.25 -0.97
N ALA A 49 9.72 17.77 0.06
CA ALA A 49 10.87 17.06 0.65
C ALA A 49 10.37 15.68 1.12
N PRO A 50 11.17 14.62 0.94
CA PRO A 50 10.75 13.30 1.36
C PRO A 50 10.52 13.28 2.86
N GLU A 51 9.40 12.71 3.29
CA GLU A 51 9.10 12.45 4.69
C GLU A 51 10.09 11.42 5.26
N ILE A 52 10.60 11.68 6.45
CA ILE A 52 11.66 10.86 7.07
C ILE A 52 11.20 10.33 8.42
N VAL A 53 11.18 9.03 8.56
CA VAL A 53 11.19 8.34 9.85
C VAL A 53 12.63 8.21 10.32
N ALA A 54 12.93 8.67 11.52
CA ALA A 54 14.25 8.54 12.14
C ALA A 54 14.17 7.65 13.38
N ILE A 55 14.86 6.51 13.36
CA ILE A 55 14.84 5.52 14.45
C ILE A 55 16.11 5.66 15.26
N ASP A 56 15.97 5.89 16.56
CA ASP A 56 17.09 5.96 17.50
C ASP A 56 17.51 4.51 17.84
N THR A 57 18.74 4.17 17.49
CA THR A 57 19.37 2.88 17.83
C THR A 57 20.51 3.09 18.81
N SER A 58 21.04 2.02 19.37
CA SER A 58 22.26 2.09 20.22
C SER A 58 23.52 2.56 19.47
N GLY A 59 23.46 2.63 18.13
CA GLY A 59 24.48 3.22 17.26
C GLY A 59 24.37 4.75 17.23
N LYS A 60 25.52 5.43 16.98
CA LYS A 60 25.60 6.90 17.07
C LYS A 60 24.82 7.67 16.01
N ASP A 61 24.52 7.05 14.88
CA ASP A 61 23.97 7.77 13.71
C ASP A 61 22.47 7.57 13.49
N GLY A 62 21.81 6.67 14.27
CA GLY A 62 20.41 6.33 14.07
C GLY A 62 20.13 5.76 12.66
N VAL A 63 18.91 5.34 12.42
CA VAL A 63 18.47 4.84 11.12
C VAL A 63 17.44 5.78 10.53
N ARG A 64 17.57 6.11 9.24
CA ARG A 64 16.65 7.02 8.53
C ARG A 64 15.98 6.27 7.39
N VAL A 65 14.67 6.43 7.27
CA VAL A 65 13.85 5.84 6.21
C VAL A 65 13.06 6.95 5.54
N ARG A 66 13.16 7.06 4.23
CA ARG A 66 12.28 7.91 3.42
C ARG A 66 10.95 7.21 3.26
N VAL A 67 9.87 7.84 3.68
CA VAL A 67 8.56 7.19 3.67
C VAL A 67 7.57 7.91 2.78
N GLU A 68 6.67 7.13 2.23
CA GLU A 68 5.34 7.55 1.80
C GLU A 68 4.43 7.34 3.00
N ILE A 69 3.54 8.28 3.28
CA ILE A 69 2.59 8.16 4.39
C ILE A 69 1.27 7.63 3.82
N ALA A 70 0.71 6.64 4.50
CA ALA A 70 -0.64 6.13 4.27
C ALA A 70 -1.47 6.48 5.51
N ASP A 71 -2.32 7.50 5.40
CA ASP A 71 -3.17 8.01 6.50
C ASP A 71 -4.66 8.04 6.13
N ASP A 72 -5.00 7.73 4.88
CA ASP A 72 -6.37 7.51 4.45
C ASP A 72 -6.68 6.01 4.18
N THR A 73 -7.98 5.71 4.10
CA THR A 73 -8.46 4.33 3.94
C THR A 73 -8.00 3.67 2.64
N ASP A 74 -7.92 4.41 1.54
CA ASP A 74 -7.58 3.87 0.22
C ASP A 74 -6.06 3.63 0.13
N GLU A 75 -5.25 4.51 0.69
CA GLU A 75 -3.80 4.36 0.78
C GLU A 75 -3.42 3.20 1.69
N MET A 76 -4.04 3.12 2.89
CA MET A 76 -3.84 2.01 3.82
C MET A 76 -4.24 0.66 3.19
N ALA A 77 -5.36 0.61 2.46
CA ALA A 77 -5.81 -0.62 1.82
C ALA A 77 -4.90 -1.05 0.67
N ARG A 78 -4.28 -0.10 -0.03
CA ARG A 78 -3.37 -0.35 -1.15
C ARG A 78 -1.96 -0.71 -0.67
N GLY A 79 -1.43 0.05 0.29
CA GLY A 79 -0.06 -0.12 0.78
C GLY A 79 0.96 -0.23 -0.37
N LEU A 80 1.86 -1.20 -0.27
CA LEU A 80 2.91 -1.47 -1.27
C LEU A 80 2.50 -2.50 -2.34
N MET A 81 1.19 -2.78 -2.51
CA MET A 81 0.68 -3.69 -3.54
C MET A 81 1.16 -3.30 -4.95
N GLY A 82 1.50 -4.29 -5.77
CA GLY A 82 1.94 -4.13 -7.16
C GLY A 82 3.36 -3.62 -7.33
N ARG A 83 4.07 -3.24 -6.27
CA ARG A 83 5.46 -2.80 -6.36
C ARG A 83 6.38 -3.98 -6.63
N THR A 84 7.27 -3.82 -7.59
CA THR A 84 8.28 -4.82 -7.96
C THR A 84 9.63 -4.57 -7.31
N ALA A 85 9.84 -3.38 -6.76
CA ALA A 85 11.03 -2.98 -6.03
C ALA A 85 10.74 -1.82 -5.07
N LEU A 86 11.53 -1.73 -4.01
CA LEU A 86 11.57 -0.62 -3.06
C LEU A 86 13.04 -0.23 -2.87
N ALA A 87 13.37 1.08 -2.89
CA ALA A 87 14.74 1.52 -2.65
C ALA A 87 15.19 1.12 -1.23
N GLU A 88 16.50 0.92 -1.03
CA GLU A 88 17.05 0.39 0.23
C GLU A 88 16.69 1.21 1.47
N ASP A 89 16.57 2.53 1.30
CA ASP A 89 16.25 3.49 2.36
C ASP A 89 14.80 4.01 2.28
N ALA A 90 13.93 3.33 1.53
CA ALA A 90 12.53 3.70 1.37
C ALA A 90 11.60 2.75 2.13
N GLY A 91 10.42 3.26 2.46
CA GLY A 91 9.36 2.52 3.14
C GLY A 91 8.00 3.19 3.00
N MET A 92 7.01 2.62 3.66
CA MET A 92 5.68 3.19 3.83
C MET A 92 5.31 3.22 5.31
N LEU A 93 4.91 4.41 5.78
CA LEU A 93 4.42 4.63 7.13
C LEU A 93 2.90 4.66 7.12
N PHE A 94 2.27 3.73 7.82
CA PHE A 94 0.83 3.71 8.07
C PHE A 94 0.56 4.43 9.38
N ALA A 95 -0.30 5.45 9.36
CA ALA A 95 -0.62 6.27 10.51
C ALA A 95 -2.11 6.18 10.85
N TYR A 96 -2.43 5.53 11.96
CA TYR A 96 -3.81 5.38 12.43
C TYR A 96 -4.16 6.49 13.43
N PRO A 97 -5.44 6.88 13.54
CA PRO A 97 -5.85 7.96 14.44
C PRO A 97 -5.69 7.62 15.92
N GLU A 98 -5.66 6.33 16.25
CA GLU A 98 -5.54 5.83 17.64
C GLU A 98 -4.86 4.45 17.67
N GLU A 99 -4.32 4.07 18.84
CA GLU A 99 -3.77 2.75 19.07
C GLU A 99 -4.85 1.67 18.98
N ARG A 100 -4.49 0.56 18.31
CA ARG A 100 -5.35 -0.62 18.14
C ARG A 100 -4.52 -1.85 17.78
N ASP A 101 -5.10 -3.02 17.82
CA ASP A 101 -4.49 -4.21 17.24
C ASP A 101 -4.45 -4.03 15.72
N LEU A 102 -3.25 -3.90 15.16
CA LEU A 102 -3.02 -3.76 13.73
C LEU A 102 -2.80 -5.14 13.10
N SER A 103 -3.36 -5.34 11.92
CA SER A 103 -3.20 -6.59 11.17
C SER A 103 -2.96 -6.30 9.71
N PHE A 104 -1.89 -6.88 9.16
CA PHE A 104 -1.44 -6.68 7.78
C PHE A 104 -1.40 -7.99 7.02
N TRP A 105 -1.72 -7.95 5.75
CA TRP A 105 -1.59 -9.03 4.79
C TRP A 105 -0.59 -8.65 3.71
N MET A 106 -0.13 -9.63 2.95
CA MET A 106 0.77 -9.41 1.81
C MET A 106 0.09 -9.71 0.48
N LYS A 107 -1.25 -9.57 0.44
CA LYS A 107 -2.01 -9.72 -0.80
C LYS A 107 -1.48 -8.76 -1.86
N ASP A 108 -1.26 -9.27 -3.07
CA ASP A 108 -0.76 -8.52 -4.23
C ASP A 108 0.55 -7.74 -3.99
N THR A 109 1.26 -7.99 -2.87
CA THR A 109 2.56 -7.40 -2.57
C THR A 109 3.67 -8.31 -3.08
N LEU A 110 4.33 -7.89 -4.17
CA LEU A 110 5.24 -8.73 -4.95
C LEU A 110 6.64 -8.87 -4.35
N ILE A 111 6.98 -8.03 -3.39
CA ILE A 111 8.29 -8.01 -2.73
C ILE A 111 8.16 -8.44 -1.27
N PRO A 112 9.14 -9.17 -0.71
CA PRO A 112 9.15 -9.48 0.70
C PRO A 112 9.50 -8.22 1.51
N LEU A 113 8.83 -8.03 2.65
CA LEU A 113 8.97 -6.85 3.51
C LEU A 113 9.31 -7.23 4.94
N SER A 114 9.75 -6.25 5.72
CA SER A 114 9.70 -6.27 7.19
C SER A 114 8.78 -5.15 7.65
N ILE A 115 8.01 -5.40 8.70
CA ILE A 115 7.12 -4.42 9.32
C ILE A 115 7.53 -4.19 10.77
N ALA A 116 7.56 -2.92 11.20
CA ALA A 116 7.70 -2.53 12.60
C ALA A 116 6.43 -1.84 13.06
N PHE A 117 5.83 -2.36 14.11
CA PHE A 117 4.67 -1.76 14.78
C PHE A 117 5.13 -0.84 15.90
N MET A 118 4.50 0.33 16.03
CA MET A 118 4.90 1.36 16.99
C MET A 118 3.67 1.90 17.73
N ASP A 119 3.86 2.15 19.04
CA ASP A 119 2.85 2.80 19.87
C ASP A 119 2.69 4.30 19.52
N SER A 120 1.78 4.99 20.22
CA SER A 120 1.51 6.42 20.02
C SER A 120 2.72 7.33 20.32
N GLU A 121 3.71 6.84 21.06
CA GLU A 121 4.95 7.56 21.33
C GLU A 121 6.07 7.24 20.32
N GLY A 122 5.81 6.41 19.31
CA GLY A 122 6.77 5.94 18.33
C GLY A 122 7.74 4.88 18.85
N ARG A 123 7.46 4.23 19.99
CA ARG A 123 8.26 3.10 20.47
C ARG A 123 7.89 1.84 19.68
N ILE A 124 8.88 1.14 19.16
CA ILE A 124 8.69 -0.12 18.46
C ILE A 124 8.26 -1.19 19.46
N VAL A 125 7.07 -1.74 19.26
CA VAL A 125 6.47 -2.79 20.11
C VAL A 125 6.62 -4.18 19.50
N ASP A 126 6.77 -4.25 18.17
CA ASP A 126 6.93 -5.53 17.47
C ASP A 126 7.63 -5.33 16.11
N ILE A 127 8.36 -6.34 15.65
CA ILE A 127 8.98 -6.39 14.31
C ILE A 127 8.77 -7.78 13.72
N GLN A 128 8.24 -7.84 12.50
CA GLN A 128 8.00 -9.10 11.80
C GLN A 128 8.52 -9.06 10.36
N ASP A 129 9.01 -10.22 9.88
CA ASP A 129 9.33 -10.42 8.46
C ASP A 129 8.13 -11.01 7.73
N MET A 130 7.77 -10.41 6.61
CA MET A 130 6.60 -10.77 5.81
C MET A 130 7.03 -11.39 4.48
N LYS A 131 6.31 -12.41 4.03
CA LYS A 131 6.57 -13.08 2.76
C LYS A 131 5.76 -12.44 1.65
N ALA A 132 6.36 -12.24 0.48
CA ALA A 132 5.65 -11.78 -0.70
C ALA A 132 4.43 -12.67 -0.99
N LEU A 133 3.30 -12.04 -1.39
CA LEU A 133 2.06 -12.70 -1.80
C LEU A 133 1.39 -13.58 -0.71
N ASP A 134 1.75 -13.39 0.55
CA ASP A 134 1.17 -14.16 1.67
C ASP A 134 -0.10 -13.47 2.15
N ASP A 135 -1.24 -13.94 1.69
CA ASP A 135 -2.57 -13.50 2.09
C ASP A 135 -3.32 -14.52 2.96
N THR A 136 -2.60 -15.56 3.41
CA THR A 136 -3.15 -16.67 4.19
C THR A 136 -3.21 -16.33 5.69
N PRO A 137 -4.36 -16.44 6.35
CA PRO A 137 -4.42 -16.29 7.80
C PRO A 137 -3.61 -17.37 8.56
N PRO A 138 -3.04 -17.04 9.74
CA PRO A 138 -3.12 -15.74 10.42
C PRO A 138 -2.27 -14.68 9.73
N HIS A 139 -2.81 -13.45 9.62
CA HIS A 139 -2.07 -12.32 9.09
C HIS A 139 -1.01 -11.82 10.09
N TYR A 140 -0.17 -10.89 9.65
CA TYR A 140 0.86 -10.25 10.47
C TYR A 140 0.21 -9.25 11.42
N THR A 141 0.05 -9.63 12.69
CA THR A 141 -0.67 -8.83 13.69
C THR A 141 0.30 -8.32 14.73
N SER A 142 0.15 -7.05 15.15
CA SER A 142 0.98 -6.45 16.19
C SER A 142 0.86 -7.21 17.51
N ALA A 143 1.98 -7.39 18.24
CA ALA A 143 2.02 -8.08 19.52
C ALA A 143 1.34 -7.28 20.65
N GLU A 144 1.30 -5.96 20.52
CA GLU A 144 0.64 -5.00 21.43
C GLU A 144 -0.15 -3.99 20.58
N PRO A 145 -1.13 -3.24 21.14
CA PRO A 145 -1.76 -2.14 20.42
C PRO A 145 -0.73 -1.17 19.87
N ALA A 146 -0.92 -0.76 18.62
CA ALA A 146 -0.03 0.13 17.89
C ALA A 146 -0.81 1.21 17.17
N GLN A 147 -0.21 2.39 17.00
CA GLN A 147 -0.78 3.49 16.23
C GLN A 147 -0.13 3.62 14.86
N TYR A 148 1.11 3.17 14.74
CA TYR A 148 1.86 3.27 13.50
C TYR A 148 2.42 1.91 13.08
N ALA A 149 2.59 1.74 11.76
CA ALA A 149 3.33 0.61 11.20
C ALA A 149 4.27 1.12 10.10
N LEU A 150 5.51 0.64 10.09
CA LEU A 150 6.50 0.99 9.08
C LEU A 150 6.89 -0.25 8.29
N GLU A 151 6.55 -0.27 7.00
CA GLU A 151 6.98 -1.30 6.05
C GLU A 151 8.23 -0.87 5.30
N VAL A 152 9.20 -1.77 5.21
CA VAL A 152 10.49 -1.60 4.54
C VAL A 152 10.90 -2.89 3.84
N ASN A 153 11.99 -2.87 3.06
CA ASN A 153 12.56 -4.10 2.52
C ASN A 153 12.84 -5.13 3.63
N LYS A 154 12.62 -6.41 3.31
CA LYS A 154 12.86 -7.50 4.24
C LYS A 154 14.30 -7.50 4.75
N GLY A 155 14.46 -7.67 6.07
CA GLY A 155 15.75 -7.68 6.76
C GLY A 155 16.28 -6.31 7.15
N PHE A 156 15.66 -5.21 6.68
CA PHE A 156 16.11 -3.83 6.90
C PHE A 156 16.41 -3.53 8.38
N PHE A 157 15.51 -3.90 9.28
CA PHE A 157 15.66 -3.61 10.71
C PHE A 157 16.84 -4.36 11.32
N ALA A 158 16.92 -5.67 11.07
CA ALA A 158 18.00 -6.51 11.60
C ALA A 158 19.38 -6.08 11.10
N GLU A 159 19.51 -5.75 9.81
CA GLU A 159 20.76 -5.31 9.19
C GLU A 159 21.27 -3.97 9.76
N ARG A 160 20.37 -3.15 10.30
CA ARG A 160 20.67 -1.81 10.85
C ARG A 160 20.61 -1.75 12.37
N GLY A 161 20.45 -2.90 13.04
CA GLY A 161 20.41 -3.00 14.50
C GLY A 161 19.21 -2.27 15.12
N VAL A 162 18.08 -2.24 14.39
CA VAL A 162 16.81 -1.76 14.92
C VAL A 162 16.12 -2.91 15.64
N GLU A 163 15.72 -2.67 16.88
CA GLU A 163 15.16 -3.68 17.77
C GLU A 163 13.85 -3.17 18.41
N VAL A 164 13.03 -4.10 18.90
CA VAL A 164 11.89 -3.79 19.77
C VAL A 164 12.36 -2.97 20.95
N GLY A 165 11.64 -1.91 21.30
CA GLY A 165 11.98 -0.94 22.32
C GLY A 165 12.75 0.29 21.81
N ASN A 166 13.32 0.28 20.60
CA ASN A 166 13.83 1.49 19.98
C ASN A 166 12.70 2.50 19.73
N ARG A 167 13.05 3.78 19.62
CA ARG A 167 12.07 4.84 19.39
C ARG A 167 12.27 5.48 18.02
N ALA A 168 11.18 5.63 17.29
CA ALA A 168 11.12 6.35 16.03
C ALA A 168 10.57 7.77 16.25
N ARG A 169 11.14 8.73 15.53
CA ARG A 169 10.57 10.07 15.33
C ARG A 169 9.85 10.07 13.99
N LEU A 170 8.55 10.28 14.06
CA LEU A 170 7.66 10.18 12.93
C LEU A 170 7.35 11.56 12.35
N PRO A 171 7.13 11.69 11.03
CA PRO A 171 6.81 12.96 10.37
C PRO A 171 5.32 13.36 10.45
N VAL A 172 4.51 12.64 11.22
CA VAL A 172 3.06 12.82 11.40
C VAL A 172 2.70 13.37 12.75
#